data_ffe3ac8709f313cc132cdc28010a6e09
#
_entry.id   ffe3ac8709f313cc132cdc28010a6e09
#
_cell.length_a   1.000
_cell.length_b   1.000
_cell.length_c   1.000
_cell.angle_alpha   90.00
_cell.angle_beta   90.00
_cell.angle_gamma   90.00
#
_symmetry.space_group_name_H-M   'P 1'
#
loop_
_entity.id
_entity.type
_entity.pdbx_description
1 polymer ?
#
loop_
_entity_poly.entity_id
_entity_poly.type
_entity_poly.pdbx_seq_one_letter_code
_entity_poly.pdbx_strand_id
1 'polypeptide(L)'
;TDISMEVMGDAQEMYKEGMRLVDKFGGVSTIKLPMTRDGLNVCKELSRELVRTNVTLIFCASQAVLAAKAGATYVSPFVGRLDDQSVAGLEVVRSISGLYQVHNIRTKVLAASIRSVQRAVRSWYNGAEIVTMPPSVFDQMYDHILTDKGLEIFEADAKKIYHNEDIANMYKSQEFRK
;
A
#
# COMPACT_ATOMS: atom_id res chain seq x y z
N THR A 1 -10.51 -6.60 4.72
CA THR A 1 -9.22 -7.17 4.28
C THR A 1 -9.34 -7.61 2.83
N ASP A 2 -8.28 -7.43 2.07
CA ASP A 2 -8.23 -7.63 0.63
C ASP A 2 -6.90 -8.35 0.30
N ILE A 3 -6.96 -9.41 -0.51
CA ILE A 3 -5.78 -10.21 -0.87
C ILE A 3 -5.67 -10.22 -2.39
N SER A 4 -4.62 -9.57 -2.92
CA SER A 4 -4.31 -9.62 -4.36
C SER A 4 -3.57 -10.91 -4.71
N MET A 5 -4.20 -11.74 -5.54
CA MET A 5 -3.68 -13.04 -5.98
C MET A 5 -3.38 -12.97 -7.48
N GLU A 6 -2.12 -13.20 -7.84
CA GLU A 6 -1.64 -13.05 -9.22
C GLU A 6 -1.96 -14.27 -10.07
N VAL A 7 -2.50 -14.04 -11.25
CA VAL A 7 -2.77 -15.06 -12.26
C VAL A 7 -1.95 -14.79 -13.53
N MET A 8 -1.56 -15.85 -14.22
CA MET A 8 -0.66 -15.82 -15.37
C MET A 8 -1.20 -16.71 -16.47
N GLY A 9 -0.73 -16.53 -17.70
CA GLY A 9 -1.09 -17.32 -18.87
C GLY A 9 -1.81 -16.49 -19.92
N ASP A 10 -2.54 -17.16 -20.80
CA ASP A 10 -3.44 -16.51 -21.76
C ASP A 10 -4.74 -16.01 -21.09
N ALA A 11 -5.60 -15.35 -21.85
CA ALA A 11 -6.84 -14.79 -21.32
C ALA A 11 -7.74 -15.85 -20.68
N GLN A 12 -7.85 -17.02 -21.31
CA GLN A 12 -8.72 -18.11 -20.81
C GLN A 12 -8.17 -18.72 -19.51
N GLU A 13 -6.87 -18.93 -19.45
CA GLU A 13 -6.19 -19.45 -18.25
C GLU A 13 -6.30 -18.48 -17.09
N MET A 14 -6.03 -17.19 -17.31
CA MET A 14 -6.14 -16.14 -16.29
C MET A 14 -7.57 -16.01 -15.77
N TYR A 15 -8.57 -16.03 -16.63
CA TYR A 15 -9.98 -15.95 -16.23
C TYR A 15 -10.39 -17.17 -15.39
N LYS A 16 -10.10 -18.37 -15.88
CA LYS A 16 -10.45 -19.62 -15.18
C LYS A 16 -9.81 -19.71 -13.79
N GLU A 17 -8.52 -19.40 -13.71
CA GLU A 17 -7.81 -19.41 -12.44
C GLU A 17 -8.31 -18.28 -11.50
N GLY A 18 -8.59 -17.09 -12.04
CA GLY A 18 -9.18 -15.99 -11.31
C GLY A 18 -10.51 -16.37 -10.65
N MET A 19 -11.44 -16.97 -11.41
CA MET A 19 -12.71 -17.43 -10.89
C MET A 19 -12.56 -18.53 -9.83
N ARG A 20 -11.65 -19.48 -10.07
CA ARG A 20 -11.31 -20.52 -9.08
C ARG A 20 -10.84 -19.92 -7.74
N LEU A 21 -10.04 -18.84 -7.79
CA LEU A 21 -9.59 -18.15 -6.59
C LEU A 21 -10.74 -17.40 -5.90
N VAL A 22 -11.63 -16.78 -6.67
CA VAL A 22 -12.83 -16.12 -6.14
C VAL A 22 -13.74 -17.13 -5.43
N ASP A 23 -14.00 -18.28 -6.06
CA ASP A 23 -14.82 -19.35 -5.46
C ASP A 23 -14.21 -19.87 -4.15
N LYS A 24 -12.88 -19.99 -4.11
CA LYS A 24 -12.16 -20.52 -2.94
C LYS A 24 -12.08 -19.54 -1.77
N PHE A 25 -11.86 -18.25 -2.04
CA PHE A 25 -11.56 -17.26 -1.01
C PHE A 25 -12.65 -16.20 -0.81
N GLY A 26 -13.65 -16.18 -1.69
CA GLY A 26 -14.82 -15.31 -1.56
C GLY A 26 -14.50 -13.83 -1.60
N GLY A 27 -15.21 -13.05 -0.81
CA GLY A 27 -15.18 -11.58 -0.83
C GLY A 27 -13.86 -10.91 -0.44
N VAL A 28 -12.83 -11.66 -0.03
CA VAL A 28 -11.49 -11.11 0.22
C VAL A 28 -10.60 -11.14 -1.03
N SER A 29 -11.07 -11.78 -2.11
CA SER A 29 -10.30 -11.96 -3.34
C SER A 29 -10.20 -10.69 -4.15
N THR A 30 -9.00 -10.40 -4.63
CA THR A 30 -8.70 -9.45 -5.70
C THR A 30 -7.79 -10.14 -6.70
N ILE A 31 -8.21 -10.24 -7.96
CA ILE A 31 -7.45 -10.94 -8.99
C ILE A 31 -6.42 -9.98 -9.58
N LYS A 32 -5.15 -10.34 -9.47
CA LYS A 32 -4.05 -9.51 -9.94
C LYS A 32 -3.63 -9.95 -11.34
N LEU A 33 -3.72 -9.04 -12.30
CA LEU A 33 -3.60 -9.26 -13.73
C LEU A 33 -2.43 -8.45 -14.32
N PRO A 34 -1.62 -9.01 -15.21
CA PRO A 34 -0.56 -8.25 -15.87
C PRO A 34 -1.13 -7.20 -16.83
N MET A 35 -0.39 -6.10 -17.03
CA MET A 35 -0.73 -5.05 -17.98
C MET A 35 -0.45 -5.49 -19.42
N THR A 36 -1.23 -6.43 -19.91
CA THR A 36 -1.24 -6.94 -21.27
C THR A 36 -2.63 -6.78 -21.90
N ARG A 37 -2.75 -7.02 -23.20
CA ARG A 37 -4.07 -7.02 -23.86
C ARG A 37 -4.99 -8.09 -23.27
N ASP A 38 -4.47 -9.29 -23.05
CA ASP A 38 -5.22 -10.40 -22.43
C ASP A 38 -5.58 -10.08 -20.99
N GLY A 39 -4.64 -9.57 -20.17
CA GLY A 39 -4.91 -9.14 -18.81
C GLY A 39 -5.99 -8.06 -18.72
N LEU A 40 -6.02 -7.10 -19.64
CA LEU A 40 -7.09 -6.08 -19.69
C LEU A 40 -8.43 -6.64 -20.16
N ASN A 41 -8.45 -7.60 -21.08
CA ASN A 41 -9.68 -8.29 -21.47
C ASN A 41 -10.28 -9.05 -20.27
N VAL A 42 -9.45 -9.82 -19.55
CA VAL A 42 -9.87 -10.54 -18.35
C VAL A 42 -10.30 -9.56 -17.23
N CYS A 43 -9.57 -8.45 -17.05
CA CYS A 43 -9.98 -7.39 -16.12
C CYS A 43 -11.40 -6.90 -16.41
N LYS A 44 -11.71 -6.65 -17.68
CA LYS A 44 -13.03 -6.19 -18.10
C LYS A 44 -14.12 -7.23 -17.85
N GLU A 45 -13.85 -8.50 -18.09
CA GLU A 45 -14.80 -9.61 -17.84
C GLU A 45 -15.06 -9.75 -16.34
N LEU A 46 -14.03 -9.88 -15.53
CA LEU A 46 -14.13 -9.99 -14.08
C LEU A 46 -14.81 -8.77 -13.44
N SER A 47 -14.52 -7.57 -13.93
CA SER A 47 -15.18 -6.35 -13.46
C SER A 47 -16.69 -6.34 -13.70
N ARG A 48 -17.17 -6.93 -14.81
CA ARG A 48 -18.62 -7.08 -15.10
C ARG A 48 -19.30 -8.06 -14.13
N GLU A 49 -18.53 -9.02 -13.61
CA GLU A 49 -18.97 -9.98 -12.60
C GLU A 49 -18.76 -9.45 -11.18
N LEU A 50 -18.45 -8.17 -11.03
CA LEU A 50 -18.20 -7.49 -9.75
C LEU A 50 -17.01 -8.07 -8.96
N VAL A 51 -16.12 -8.78 -9.65
CA VAL A 51 -14.87 -9.27 -9.07
C VAL A 51 -13.84 -8.15 -9.06
N ARG A 52 -13.21 -7.95 -7.90
CA ARG A 52 -12.15 -6.95 -7.76
C ARG A 52 -10.90 -7.38 -8.52
N THR A 53 -10.29 -6.42 -9.22
CA THR A 53 -9.07 -6.65 -9.99
C THR A 53 -7.98 -5.64 -9.65
N ASN A 54 -6.73 -6.08 -9.74
CA ASN A 54 -5.54 -5.26 -9.56
C ASN A 54 -4.65 -5.42 -10.81
N VAL A 55 -4.64 -4.41 -11.69
CA VAL A 55 -3.77 -4.46 -12.86
C VAL A 55 -2.36 -4.05 -12.45
N THR A 56 -1.44 -5.00 -12.58
CA THR A 56 -0.03 -4.88 -12.17
C THR A 56 0.91 -4.62 -13.34
N LEU A 57 2.18 -4.37 -13.04
CA LEU A 57 3.21 -4.02 -14.05
C LEU A 57 2.87 -2.73 -14.80
N ILE A 58 2.39 -1.74 -14.07
CA ILE A 58 2.14 -0.40 -14.60
C ILE A 58 3.44 0.42 -14.50
N PHE A 59 3.86 1.00 -15.62
CA PHE A 59 5.09 1.78 -15.72
C PHE A 59 4.87 3.19 -16.30
N CYS A 60 3.65 3.52 -16.74
CA CYS A 60 3.29 4.86 -17.22
C CYS A 60 1.79 5.14 -17.05
N ALA A 61 1.44 6.43 -17.10
CA ALA A 61 0.07 6.86 -16.92
C ALA A 61 -0.90 6.37 -18.00
N SER A 62 -0.44 6.20 -19.25
CA SER A 62 -1.29 5.66 -20.33
C SER A 62 -1.76 4.23 -20.05
N GLN A 63 -0.90 3.38 -19.49
CA GLN A 63 -1.27 2.04 -19.07
C GLN A 63 -2.34 2.06 -17.96
N ALA A 64 -2.18 2.96 -16.98
CA ALA A 64 -3.14 3.12 -15.91
C ALA A 64 -4.51 3.59 -16.41
N VAL A 65 -4.56 4.49 -17.41
CA VAL A 65 -5.80 4.91 -18.05
C VAL A 65 -6.50 3.72 -18.72
N LEU A 66 -5.77 2.87 -19.44
CA LEU A 66 -6.35 1.68 -20.07
C LEU A 66 -6.90 0.69 -19.03
N ALA A 67 -6.16 0.47 -17.94
CA ALA A 67 -6.60 -0.39 -16.84
C ALA A 67 -7.89 0.15 -16.17
N ALA A 68 -7.95 1.44 -15.91
CA ALA A 68 -9.15 2.08 -15.37
C ALA A 68 -10.35 1.94 -16.30
N LYS A 69 -10.15 2.10 -17.62
CA LYS A 69 -11.21 1.91 -18.64
C LYS A 69 -11.66 0.45 -18.76
N ALA A 70 -10.78 -0.51 -18.44
CA ALA A 70 -11.15 -1.91 -18.32
C ALA A 70 -11.93 -2.25 -17.03
N GLY A 71 -12.06 -1.31 -16.08
CA GLY A 71 -12.81 -1.47 -14.85
C GLY A 71 -11.97 -1.99 -13.67
N ALA A 72 -10.64 -1.81 -13.72
CA ALA A 72 -9.76 -2.20 -12.63
C ALA A 72 -10.14 -1.51 -11.31
N THR A 73 -10.16 -2.28 -10.22
CA THR A 73 -10.34 -1.75 -8.86
C THR A 73 -9.07 -1.04 -8.40
N TYR A 74 -7.91 -1.65 -8.71
CA TYR A 74 -6.58 -1.13 -8.39
C TYR A 74 -5.68 -1.14 -9.62
N VAL A 75 -4.75 -0.20 -9.66
CA VAL A 75 -3.58 -0.24 -10.55
C VAL A 75 -2.30 -0.18 -9.73
N SER A 76 -1.32 -1.01 -10.08
CA SER A 76 -0.07 -1.10 -9.34
C SER A 76 1.11 -0.54 -10.14
N PRO A 77 1.41 0.78 -10.07
CA PRO A 77 2.63 1.35 -10.61
C PRO A 77 3.87 0.87 -9.83
N PHE A 78 4.91 0.45 -10.54
CA PHE A 78 6.11 -0.15 -9.95
C PHE A 78 7.21 0.87 -9.75
N VAL A 79 7.14 1.61 -8.64
CA VAL A 79 8.05 2.72 -8.29
C VAL A 79 9.52 2.27 -8.30
N GLY A 80 9.87 1.27 -7.51
CA GLY A 80 11.27 0.86 -7.37
C GLY A 80 11.86 0.29 -8.67
N ARG A 81 11.06 -0.40 -9.48
CA ARG A 81 11.54 -0.93 -10.77
C ARG A 81 11.75 0.17 -11.82
N LEU A 82 10.99 1.27 -11.75
CA LEU A 82 11.24 2.47 -12.55
C LEU A 82 12.52 3.18 -12.10
N ASP A 83 12.70 3.32 -10.77
CA ASP A 83 13.92 3.93 -10.21
C ASP A 83 15.18 3.16 -10.64
N ASP A 84 15.13 1.81 -10.75
CA ASP A 84 16.23 0.99 -11.25
C ASP A 84 16.62 1.33 -12.71
N GLN A 85 15.68 1.85 -13.48
CA GLN A 85 15.90 2.27 -14.87
C GLN A 85 16.15 3.79 -14.98
N SER A 86 16.48 4.44 -13.88
CA SER A 86 16.68 5.90 -13.81
C SER A 86 15.47 6.73 -14.25
N VAL A 87 14.27 6.15 -14.11
CA VAL A 87 13.01 6.83 -14.35
C VAL A 87 12.37 7.17 -12.99
N ALA A 88 11.89 8.39 -12.83
CA ALA A 88 11.30 8.87 -11.58
C ALA A 88 9.96 8.17 -11.29
N GLY A 89 9.99 7.02 -10.59
CA GLY A 89 8.80 6.22 -10.31
C GLY A 89 7.69 6.95 -9.55
N LEU A 90 8.07 7.88 -8.66
CA LEU A 90 7.11 8.71 -7.92
C LEU A 90 6.34 9.69 -8.81
N GLU A 91 6.95 10.20 -9.90
CA GLU A 91 6.26 11.06 -10.86
C GLU A 91 5.20 10.29 -11.66
N VAL A 92 5.41 8.99 -11.89
CA VAL A 92 4.39 8.14 -12.50
C VAL A 92 3.20 7.98 -11.55
N VAL A 93 3.42 7.75 -10.25
CA VAL A 93 2.36 7.72 -9.23
C VAL A 93 1.57 9.04 -9.24
N ARG A 94 2.28 10.17 -9.16
CA ARG A 94 1.67 11.51 -9.18
C ARG A 94 0.84 11.77 -10.43
N SER A 95 1.38 11.39 -11.60
CA SER A 95 0.68 11.56 -12.88
C SER A 95 -0.60 10.74 -12.96
N ILE A 96 -0.58 9.48 -12.49
CA ILE A 96 -1.76 8.62 -12.46
C ILE A 96 -2.79 9.18 -11.49
N SER A 97 -2.39 9.49 -10.25
CA SER A 97 -3.29 10.01 -9.22
C SER A 97 -3.94 11.33 -9.65
N GLY A 98 -3.16 12.24 -10.24
CA GLY A 98 -3.68 13.50 -10.77
C GLY A 98 -4.71 13.31 -11.89
N LEU A 99 -4.43 12.40 -12.84
CA LEU A 99 -5.39 12.06 -13.91
C LEU A 99 -6.68 11.45 -13.33
N TYR A 100 -6.57 10.54 -12.38
CA TYR A 100 -7.72 9.89 -11.77
C TYR A 100 -8.59 10.89 -11.00
N GLN A 101 -7.96 11.82 -10.30
CA GLN A 101 -8.66 12.88 -9.57
C GLN A 101 -9.40 13.84 -10.53
N VAL A 102 -8.73 14.35 -11.57
CA VAL A 102 -9.33 15.28 -12.54
C VAL A 102 -10.53 14.68 -13.26
N HIS A 103 -10.48 13.39 -13.56
CA HIS A 103 -11.52 12.69 -14.29
C HIS A 103 -12.49 11.89 -13.42
N ASN A 104 -12.43 12.01 -12.09
CA ASN A 104 -13.26 11.29 -11.12
C ASN A 104 -13.23 9.76 -11.35
N ILE A 105 -12.06 9.21 -11.69
CA ILE A 105 -11.87 7.78 -11.89
C ILE A 105 -11.83 7.09 -10.52
N ARG A 106 -12.61 6.02 -10.35
CA ARG A 106 -12.74 5.29 -9.07
C ARG A 106 -11.63 4.28 -8.81
N THR A 107 -10.87 3.91 -9.84
CA THR A 107 -9.72 3.01 -9.71
C THR A 107 -8.69 3.61 -8.77
N LYS A 108 -8.24 2.83 -7.77
CA LYS A 108 -7.27 3.28 -6.77
C LYS A 108 -5.85 3.01 -7.21
N VAL A 109 -4.95 3.90 -6.83
CA VAL A 109 -3.51 3.75 -7.08
C VAL A 109 -2.85 3.02 -5.91
N LEU A 110 -2.30 1.85 -6.19
CA LEU A 110 -1.57 1.00 -5.25
C LEU A 110 -0.09 1.04 -5.63
N ALA A 111 0.70 1.93 -5.03
CA ALA A 111 2.13 2.02 -5.30
C ALA A 111 2.85 0.74 -4.87
N ALA A 112 3.58 0.14 -5.81
CA ALA A 112 4.22 -1.16 -5.64
C ALA A 112 5.74 -1.11 -5.90
N SER A 113 6.43 -2.22 -5.62
CA SER A 113 7.89 -2.29 -5.74
C SER A 113 8.59 -1.26 -4.83
N ILE A 114 8.05 -1.03 -3.65
CA ILE A 114 8.60 -0.08 -2.68
C ILE A 114 9.78 -0.74 -1.95
N ARG A 115 10.91 0.00 -1.84
CA ARG A 115 12.17 -0.53 -1.31
C ARG A 115 12.75 0.28 -0.16
N SER A 116 12.08 1.35 0.27
CA SER A 116 12.49 2.15 1.42
C SER A 116 11.30 2.88 2.03
N VAL A 117 11.42 3.22 3.31
CA VAL A 117 10.43 4.04 4.05
C VAL A 117 10.17 5.36 3.34
N GLN A 118 11.22 6.02 2.86
CA GLN A 118 11.08 7.27 2.13
C GLN A 118 10.20 7.12 0.88
N ARG A 119 10.39 6.03 0.10
CA ARG A 119 9.57 5.76 -1.09
C ARG A 119 8.13 5.44 -0.72
N ALA A 120 7.90 4.73 0.38
CA ALA A 120 6.55 4.47 0.89
C ALA A 120 5.82 5.78 1.21
N VAL A 121 6.38 6.61 2.07
CA VAL A 121 5.78 7.88 2.49
C VAL A 121 5.58 8.83 1.30
N ARG A 122 6.56 8.95 0.41
CA ARG A 122 6.43 9.79 -0.77
C ARG A 122 5.43 9.24 -1.80
N SER A 123 5.15 7.95 -1.83
CA SER A 123 4.08 7.40 -2.67
C SER A 123 2.71 7.90 -2.19
N TRP A 124 2.42 7.86 -0.89
CA TRP A 124 1.21 8.45 -0.32
C TRP A 124 1.14 9.96 -0.59
N TYR A 125 2.23 10.68 -0.37
CA TYR A 125 2.28 12.13 -0.64
C TYR A 125 1.98 12.46 -2.10
N ASN A 126 2.35 11.59 -3.04
CA ASN A 126 2.06 11.74 -4.47
C ASN A 126 0.68 11.18 -4.88
N GLY A 127 -0.17 10.84 -3.92
CA GLY A 127 -1.57 10.51 -4.14
C GLY A 127 -1.88 9.03 -4.31
N ALA A 128 -0.96 8.12 -4.01
CA ALA A 128 -1.31 6.71 -3.91
C ALA A 128 -2.22 6.49 -2.68
N GLU A 129 -3.35 5.83 -2.86
CA GLU A 129 -4.24 5.49 -1.74
C GLU A 129 -3.72 4.28 -0.95
N ILE A 130 -2.94 3.43 -1.62
CA ILE A 130 -2.40 2.20 -1.03
C ILE A 130 -0.92 2.08 -1.40
N VAL A 131 -0.14 1.57 -0.47
CA VAL A 131 1.27 1.26 -0.68
C VAL A 131 1.52 -0.18 -0.25
N THR A 132 2.10 -0.99 -1.13
CA THR A 132 2.59 -2.33 -0.78
C THR A 132 4.11 -2.31 -0.65
N MET A 133 4.61 -2.89 0.42
CA MET A 133 6.04 -2.92 0.72
C MET A 133 6.42 -4.25 1.38
N PRO A 134 7.71 -4.66 1.31
CA PRO A 134 8.20 -5.80 2.06
C PRO A 134 8.08 -5.57 3.58
N PRO A 135 7.90 -6.64 4.39
CA PRO A 135 7.88 -6.53 5.85
C PRO A 135 9.08 -5.77 6.42
N SER A 136 10.28 -5.98 5.87
CA SER A 136 11.49 -5.28 6.29
C SER A 136 11.44 -3.75 6.12
N VAL A 137 10.74 -3.26 5.09
CA VAL A 137 10.53 -1.81 4.91
C VAL A 137 9.48 -1.31 5.90
N PHE A 138 8.45 -2.11 6.16
CA PHE A 138 7.43 -1.78 7.15
C PHE A 138 8.03 -1.69 8.57
N ASP A 139 8.86 -2.65 8.95
CA ASP A 139 9.54 -2.65 10.25
C ASP A 139 10.43 -1.42 10.43
N GLN A 140 11.17 -1.00 9.40
CA GLN A 140 11.96 0.23 9.42
C GLN A 140 11.14 1.52 9.63
N MET A 141 9.82 1.49 9.46
CA MET A 141 8.98 2.67 9.72
C MET A 141 8.90 3.01 11.22
N TYR A 142 9.23 2.08 12.10
CA TYR A 142 9.30 2.32 13.54
C TYR A 142 10.63 2.93 13.98
N ASP A 143 11.70 2.77 13.18
CA ASP A 143 13.05 3.11 13.57
C ASP A 143 13.32 4.60 13.41
N HIS A 144 13.65 5.28 14.51
CA HIS A 144 14.12 6.66 14.46
C HIS A 144 15.04 6.97 15.64
N ILE A 145 16.27 7.37 15.35
CA ILE A 145 17.30 7.64 16.37
C ILE A 145 16.87 8.67 17.43
N LEU A 146 16.03 9.64 17.08
CA LEU A 146 15.52 10.63 18.03
C LEU A 146 14.43 10.05 18.94
N THR A 147 13.70 9.04 18.49
CA THR A 147 12.75 8.29 19.33
C THR A 147 13.52 7.54 20.41
N ASP A 148 14.59 6.82 20.04
CA ASP A 148 15.42 6.05 20.97
C ASP A 148 16.06 6.97 22.00
N LYS A 149 16.68 8.08 21.55
CA LYS A 149 17.23 9.10 22.45
C LYS A 149 16.18 9.74 23.35
N GLY A 150 14.97 9.98 22.82
CA GLY A 150 13.86 10.50 23.62
C GLY A 150 13.44 9.54 24.72
N LEU A 151 13.37 8.26 24.42
CA LEU A 151 13.07 7.22 25.42
C LEU A 151 14.14 7.14 26.51
N GLU A 152 15.43 7.20 26.13
CA GLU A 152 16.53 7.24 27.11
C GLU A 152 16.40 8.44 28.08
N ILE A 153 16.05 9.60 27.57
CA ILE A 153 15.82 10.81 28.40
C ILE A 153 14.63 10.60 29.31
N PHE A 154 13.50 10.09 28.79
CA PHE A 154 12.30 9.85 29.58
C PHE A 154 12.56 8.82 30.69
N GLU A 155 13.29 7.76 30.39
CA GLU A 155 13.70 6.77 31.41
C GLU A 155 14.58 7.38 32.51
N ALA A 156 15.54 8.22 32.11
CA ALA A 156 16.42 8.90 33.07
C ALA A 156 15.62 9.87 33.98
N ASP A 157 14.67 10.59 33.43
CA ASP A 157 13.81 11.51 34.20
C ASP A 157 12.82 10.75 35.10
N ALA A 158 12.24 9.66 34.61
CA ALA A 158 11.38 8.79 35.40
C ALA A 158 12.13 8.22 36.61
N LYS A 159 13.38 7.77 36.43
CA LYS A 159 14.22 7.29 37.55
C LYS A 159 14.46 8.36 38.60
N LYS A 160 14.69 9.63 38.23
CA LYS A 160 14.83 10.75 39.17
C LYS A 160 13.55 10.96 39.98
N ILE A 161 12.39 10.88 39.34
CA ILE A 161 11.07 11.05 40.00
C ILE A 161 10.82 9.90 40.99
N TYR A 162 11.04 8.65 40.58
CA TYR A 162 10.81 7.47 41.45
C TYR A 162 11.81 7.35 42.60
N HIS A 163 12.99 7.97 42.54
CA HIS A 163 13.97 8.01 43.62
C HIS A 163 13.74 9.23 44.56
N ASN A 164 12.85 10.14 44.22
CA ASN A 164 12.49 11.23 45.08
C ASN A 164 11.28 10.79 45.94
N GLU A 165 11.53 10.42 47.22
CA GLU A 165 10.54 9.90 48.14
C GLU A 165 9.36 10.85 48.35
N ASP A 166 9.58 12.16 48.26
CA ASP A 166 8.51 13.17 48.40
C ASP A 166 7.51 13.11 47.24
N ILE A 167 8.00 12.92 46.01
CA ILE A 167 7.15 12.79 44.81
C ILE A 167 6.46 11.43 44.79
N ALA A 168 7.13 10.35 45.12
CA ALA A 168 6.54 9.01 45.22
C ALA A 168 5.41 8.95 46.23
N ASN A 169 5.55 9.64 47.39
CA ASN A 169 4.53 9.73 48.41
C ASN A 169 3.33 10.61 48.02
N MET A 170 3.55 11.63 47.20
CA MET A 170 2.48 12.48 46.66
C MET A 170 1.56 11.70 45.70
N TYR A 171 2.11 10.83 44.85
CA TYR A 171 1.31 9.96 43.99
C TYR A 171 0.54 8.90 44.77
N LYS A 172 1.13 8.27 45.76
CA LYS A 172 0.43 7.32 46.67
C LYS A 172 -0.73 7.96 47.44
N SER A 173 -0.61 9.24 47.80
CA SER A 173 -1.68 9.95 48.51
C SER A 173 -2.88 10.31 47.61
N GLN A 174 -2.73 10.31 46.29
CA GLN A 174 -3.82 10.58 45.37
C GLN A 174 -4.62 9.32 44.98
N GLU A 175 -4.08 8.12 45.11
CA GLU A 175 -4.80 6.86 44.82
C GLU A 175 -5.86 6.52 45.86
N PHE A 176 -5.82 7.11 47.05
CA PHE A 176 -6.78 6.89 48.16
C PHE A 176 -7.94 7.89 48.18
N ARG A 177 -8.15 8.69 47.13
CA ARG A 177 -9.26 9.65 47.01
C ARG A 177 -10.26 9.28 45.93
N LYS A 178 -10.53 7.98 45.76
CA LYS A 178 -11.67 7.52 44.95
C LYS A 178 -12.65 6.78 45.82
#